data_d7d3a3eb3c35b35f41c3e5fe6838a975
#
_entry.id   d7d3a3eb3c35b35f41c3e5fe6838a975
#
_cell.length_a   1.000
_cell.length_b   1.000
_cell.length_c   1.000
_cell.angle_alpha   90.00
_cell.angle_beta   90.00
_cell.angle_gamma   90.00
#
_symmetry.space_group_name_H-M   'P 1'
#
loop_
_entity.id
_entity.type
_entity.pdbx_description
1 polymer ?
#
loop_
_entity_poly.entity_id
_entity_poly.type
_entity_poly.pdbx_seq_one_letter_code
_entity_poly.pdbx_strand_id
1 'polypeptide(L)'
;MYIKSVSIKNFLSYGEVPIEYIFDRNNMTLITAENGKGKSSIICALTYVLFGKSFRDIKKDRLINSTNRKNMLVELMLIGKNGKNVRIRRGAKPNIFEIYEDDVLVDQHARNMDYQDYLETHIIGMNFITFAQTIIISKTRY
;
A
#
# COMPACT_ATOMS: atom_id res chain seq x y z
N MET A 1 -12.15 -0.56 -6.22
CA MET A 1 -11.32 -0.18 -5.05
C MET A 1 -11.15 1.33 -5.04
N TYR A 2 -11.35 1.95 -3.89
CA TYR A 2 -11.18 3.39 -3.72
C TYR A 2 -10.22 3.64 -2.55
N ILE A 3 -9.07 4.24 -2.83
CA ILE A 3 -8.04 4.49 -1.82
C ILE A 3 -8.36 5.79 -1.09
N LYS A 4 -8.44 5.74 0.24
CA LYS A 4 -8.80 6.88 1.08
C LYS A 4 -7.59 7.58 1.69
N SER A 5 -6.66 6.81 2.25
CA SER A 5 -5.46 7.38 2.86
C SER A 5 -4.37 6.33 2.98
N VAL A 6 -3.13 6.79 3.12
CA VAL A 6 -1.98 5.93 3.39
C VAL A 6 -1.11 6.57 4.45
N SER A 7 -0.66 5.77 5.43
CA SER A 7 0.28 6.20 6.48
C SER A 7 1.59 5.45 6.29
N ILE A 8 2.70 6.17 6.28
CA ILE A 8 4.02 5.62 5.92
C ILE A 8 5.01 5.91 7.05
N LYS A 9 5.65 4.84 7.55
CA LYS A 9 6.63 4.91 8.64
C LYS A 9 7.84 4.05 8.30
N ASN A 10 9.04 4.61 8.48
CA ASN A 10 10.31 3.90 8.26
C ASN A 10 10.39 3.16 6.93
N PHE A 11 9.88 3.79 5.89
CA PHE A 11 9.82 3.24 4.54
C PHE A 11 10.56 4.18 3.59
N LEU A 12 11.61 3.70 2.95
CA LEU A 12 12.50 4.50 2.09
C LEU A 12 13.00 5.74 2.85
N SER A 13 12.72 6.94 2.37
CA SER A 13 13.15 8.18 3.04
C SER A 13 12.24 8.62 4.19
N TYR A 14 11.09 7.96 4.38
CA TYR A 14 10.21 8.27 5.50
C TYR A 14 10.79 7.72 6.80
N GLY A 15 10.76 8.55 7.85
CA GLY A 15 11.35 8.20 9.14
C GLY A 15 10.39 7.63 10.15
N GLU A 16 10.77 7.75 11.42
CA GLU A 16 10.06 7.13 12.55
C GLU A 16 8.69 7.73 12.79
N VAL A 17 8.50 9.02 12.50
CA VAL A 17 7.19 9.67 12.66
C VAL A 17 6.34 9.37 11.44
N PRO A 18 5.19 8.68 11.62
CA PRO A 18 4.33 8.36 10.48
C PRO A 18 3.83 9.61 9.76
N ILE A 19 3.83 9.57 8.43
CA ILE A 19 3.27 10.62 7.61
C ILE A 19 2.06 10.06 6.90
N GLU A 20 0.92 10.75 7.03
CA GLU A 20 -0.32 10.33 6.42
C GLU A 20 -0.67 11.22 5.24
N TYR A 21 -1.03 10.60 4.12
CA TYR A 21 -1.58 11.27 2.95
C TYR A 21 -3.03 10.88 2.80
N ILE A 22 -3.91 11.90 2.74
CA ILE A 22 -5.34 11.69 2.55
C ILE A 22 -5.68 12.02 1.10
N PHE A 23 -6.35 11.08 0.43
CA PHE A 23 -6.73 11.22 -0.96
C PHE A 23 -8.22 11.51 -1.07
N ASP A 24 -8.58 12.37 -2.01
CA ASP A 24 -9.99 12.59 -2.36
C ASP A 24 -10.39 11.68 -3.53
N ARG A 25 -11.50 11.99 -4.19
CA ARG A 25 -11.96 11.20 -5.32
C ARG A 25 -10.99 11.17 -6.50
N ASN A 26 -10.10 12.16 -6.55
CA ASN A 26 -9.10 12.28 -7.60
C ASN A 26 -7.73 11.91 -7.10
N ASN A 27 -7.66 10.94 -6.19
CA ASN A 27 -6.42 10.58 -5.49
C ASN A 27 -5.26 10.27 -6.43
N MET A 28 -5.51 9.59 -7.53
CA MET A 28 -4.44 9.29 -8.48
C MET A 28 -3.96 10.55 -9.19
N THR A 29 -4.86 11.47 -9.49
CA THR A 29 -4.50 12.76 -10.07
C THR A 29 -3.61 13.55 -9.11
N LEU A 30 -3.93 13.54 -7.82
CA LEU A 30 -3.13 14.22 -6.82
C LEU A 30 -1.69 13.67 -6.78
N ILE A 31 -1.56 12.34 -6.76
CA ILE A 31 -0.24 11.69 -6.76
C ILE A 31 0.54 12.04 -8.03
N THR A 32 -0.11 12.00 -9.19
CA THR A 32 0.55 12.24 -10.46
C THR A 32 0.86 13.72 -10.70
N ALA A 33 0.14 14.63 -10.09
CA ALA A 33 0.36 16.07 -10.24
C ALA A 33 1.54 16.56 -9.42
N GLU A 34 1.87 15.90 -8.32
CA GLU A 34 2.99 16.29 -7.49
C GLU A 34 4.31 15.95 -8.19
N ASN A 35 5.25 16.86 -8.06
CA ASN A 35 6.58 16.68 -8.64
C ASN A 35 7.58 16.24 -7.59
N GLY A 36 8.56 15.45 -8.02
CA GLY A 36 9.73 15.15 -7.24
C GLY A 36 9.71 13.79 -6.57
N LYS A 37 10.60 13.67 -5.59
CA LYS A 37 10.98 12.38 -5.01
C LYS A 37 9.87 11.72 -4.17
N GLY A 38 9.03 12.52 -3.52
CA GLY A 38 7.97 12.01 -2.67
C GLY A 38 6.91 11.21 -3.43
N LYS A 39 6.63 11.60 -4.66
CA LYS A 39 5.64 10.94 -5.52
C LYS A 39 5.96 9.47 -5.77
N SER A 40 7.19 9.17 -6.15
CA SER A 40 7.61 7.79 -6.39
C SER A 40 7.57 6.96 -5.12
N SER A 41 7.95 7.55 -3.99
CA SER A 41 7.91 6.86 -2.70
C SER A 41 6.50 6.51 -2.28
N ILE A 42 5.53 7.41 -2.52
CA ILE A 42 4.12 7.15 -2.23
C ILE A 42 3.61 5.98 -3.09
N ILE A 43 3.94 5.97 -4.38
CA ILE A 43 3.54 4.88 -5.27
C ILE A 43 4.17 3.56 -4.83
N CYS A 44 5.45 3.58 -4.43
CA CYS A 44 6.11 2.40 -3.88
C CYS A 44 5.40 1.89 -2.62
N ALA A 45 4.98 2.78 -1.74
CA ALA A 45 4.26 2.41 -0.53
C ALA A 45 2.91 1.78 -0.86
N LEU A 46 2.17 2.33 -1.82
CA LEU A 46 0.89 1.78 -2.25
C LEU A 46 1.05 0.37 -2.81
N THR A 47 2.00 0.16 -3.72
CA THR A 47 2.23 -1.16 -4.28
C THR A 47 2.75 -2.15 -3.24
N TYR A 48 3.59 -1.69 -2.31
CA TYR A 48 4.07 -2.56 -1.24
C TYR A 48 2.94 -3.02 -0.32
N VAL A 49 2.09 -2.10 0.15
CA VAL A 49 1.02 -2.47 1.08
C VAL A 49 -0.02 -3.36 0.43
N LEU A 50 -0.29 -3.17 -0.86
CA LEU A 50 -1.28 -3.96 -1.58
C LEU A 50 -0.74 -5.32 -2.02
N PHE A 51 0.52 -5.40 -2.42
CA PHE A 51 1.06 -6.61 -3.08
C PHE A 51 2.30 -7.18 -2.42
N GLY A 52 2.86 -6.52 -1.42
CA GLY A 52 4.05 -6.99 -0.72
C GLY A 52 5.36 -6.70 -1.45
N LYS A 53 5.31 -5.94 -2.53
CA LYS A 53 6.50 -5.58 -3.31
C LYS A 53 6.32 -4.21 -3.96
N SER A 54 7.43 -3.55 -4.22
CA SER A 54 7.43 -2.24 -4.86
C SER A 54 7.30 -2.37 -6.37
N PHE A 55 6.67 -1.36 -7.00
CA PHE A 55 6.58 -1.31 -8.45
C PHE A 55 7.96 -1.12 -9.12
N ARG A 56 8.96 -0.66 -8.36
CA ARG A 56 10.31 -0.40 -8.86
C ARG A 56 11.26 -1.56 -8.67
N ASP A 57 10.85 -2.74 -8.44
CA ASP A 57 11.74 -3.89 -8.25
C ASP A 57 12.85 -3.62 -7.21
N ILE A 58 12.45 -3.02 -6.08
CA ILE A 58 13.35 -2.80 -4.94
C ILE A 58 13.18 -3.96 -3.98
N LYS A 59 14.29 -4.57 -3.57
CA LYS A 59 14.25 -5.68 -2.60
C LYS A 59 13.64 -5.20 -1.29
N LYS A 60 12.90 -6.10 -0.62
CA LYS A 60 12.19 -5.80 0.61
C LYS A 60 13.10 -5.16 1.67
N ASP A 61 14.32 -5.65 1.82
CA ASP A 61 15.27 -5.12 2.80
C ASP A 61 15.62 -3.67 2.55
N ARG A 62 15.61 -3.25 1.29
CA ARG A 62 15.94 -1.88 0.91
C ARG A 62 14.75 -0.93 0.96
N LEU A 63 13.54 -1.46 1.16
CA LEU A 63 12.37 -0.63 1.38
C LEU A 63 12.38 -0.03 2.78
N ILE A 64 13.02 -0.71 3.74
CA ILE A 64 13.11 -0.23 5.11
C ILE A 64 14.03 0.98 5.17
N ASN A 65 13.63 2.00 5.92
CA ASN A 65 14.44 3.21 6.07
C ASN A 65 15.87 2.85 6.50
N SER A 66 16.86 3.35 5.78
CA SER A 66 18.27 2.98 5.97
C SER A 66 18.87 3.51 7.25
N THR A 67 18.29 4.56 7.83
CA THR A 67 18.76 5.13 9.09
C THR A 67 18.25 4.34 10.28
N ASN A 68 16.95 4.05 10.32
CA ASN A 68 16.30 3.40 11.46
C ASN A 68 16.34 1.88 11.37
N ARG A 69 16.28 1.32 10.19
CA ARG A 69 16.44 -0.11 9.88
C ARG A 69 15.46 -1.06 10.57
N LYS A 70 14.35 -0.55 11.08
CA LYS A 70 13.35 -1.35 11.79
C LYS A 70 12.01 -0.64 11.81
N ASN A 71 10.99 -1.36 12.25
CA ASN A 71 9.64 -0.83 12.48
C ASN A 71 9.04 -0.17 11.23
N MET A 72 9.30 -0.76 10.06
CA MET A 72 8.67 -0.32 8.83
C MET A 72 7.20 -0.70 8.87
N LEU A 73 6.31 0.27 8.64
CA LEU A 73 4.88 0.04 8.61
C LEU A 73 4.21 0.95 7.61
N VAL A 74 3.44 0.35 6.72
CA VAL A 74 2.56 1.09 5.81
C VAL A 74 1.13 0.66 6.11
N GLU A 75 0.27 1.63 6.37
CA GLU A 75 -1.16 1.39 6.59
C GLU A 75 -1.96 2.06 5.48
N LEU A 76 -2.89 1.31 4.91
CA LEU A 76 -3.74 1.79 3.82
C LEU A 76 -5.20 1.69 4.22
N MET A 77 -5.93 2.79 4.04
CA MET A 77 -7.38 2.83 4.22
C MET A 77 -8.03 2.92 2.85
N LEU A 78 -8.95 2.01 2.57
CA LEU A 78 -9.61 1.99 1.28
C LEU A 78 -11.04 1.43 1.40
N ILE A 79 -11.81 1.58 0.35
CA ILE A 79 -13.05 0.85 0.16
C ILE A 79 -12.76 -0.23 -0.89
N GLY A 80 -12.95 -1.49 -0.51
CA GLY A 80 -12.69 -2.63 -1.38
C GLY A 80 -13.74 -2.77 -2.48
N LYS A 81 -13.46 -3.66 -3.43
CA LYS A 81 -14.43 -3.94 -4.48
C LYS A 81 -15.72 -4.56 -3.93
N ASN A 82 -15.66 -5.13 -2.72
CA ASN A 82 -16.81 -5.68 -2.01
C ASN A 82 -17.63 -4.60 -1.28
N GLY A 83 -17.23 -3.33 -1.37
CA GLY A 83 -17.92 -2.22 -0.74
C GLY A 83 -17.62 -2.00 0.73
N LYS A 84 -16.77 -2.83 1.34
CA LYS A 84 -16.43 -2.71 2.76
C LYS A 84 -15.31 -1.71 2.97
N ASN A 85 -15.31 -1.09 4.16
CA ASN A 85 -14.18 -0.28 4.62
C ASN A 85 -13.05 -1.22 5.01
N VAL A 86 -11.89 -1.06 4.38
CA VAL A 86 -10.75 -1.96 4.56
C VAL A 86 -9.56 -1.17 5.08
N ARG A 87 -8.87 -1.74 6.06
CA ARG A 87 -7.59 -1.24 6.52
C ARG A 87 -6.56 -2.36 6.37
N ILE A 88 -5.47 -2.07 5.67
CA ILE A 88 -4.38 -3.01 5.48
C ILE A 88 -3.16 -2.48 6.21
N ARG A 89 -2.56 -3.32 7.04
CA ARG A 89 -1.30 -3.01 7.72
C ARG A 89 -0.25 -3.99 7.25
N ARG A 90 0.84 -3.47 6.70
CA ARG A 90 1.93 -4.32 6.24
C ARG A 90 3.26 -3.67 6.60
N GLY A 91 4.17 -4.47 7.15
CA GLY A 91 5.46 -3.95 7.55
C GLY A 91 6.50 -5.03 7.73
N ALA A 92 7.69 -4.61 8.13
CA ALA A 92 8.82 -5.49 8.36
C ALA A 92 9.60 -5.04 9.57
N LYS A 93 10.25 -6.02 10.23
CA LYS A 93 11.05 -5.85 11.44
C LYS A 93 10.30 -5.15 12.55
N PRO A 94 9.17 -5.74 13.01
CA PRO A 94 8.69 -7.11 12.74
C PRO A 94 7.82 -7.22 11.51
N ASN A 95 7.69 -8.42 10.98
CA ASN A 95 6.77 -8.70 9.88
C ASN A 95 5.32 -8.53 10.34
N ILE A 96 4.60 -7.71 9.60
CA ILE A 96 3.18 -7.44 9.86
C ILE A 96 2.44 -7.57 8.55
N PHE A 97 1.33 -8.30 8.57
CA PHE A 97 0.40 -8.32 7.46
C PHE A 97 -0.99 -8.60 8.02
N GLU A 98 -1.79 -7.53 8.12
CA GLU A 98 -3.13 -7.59 8.70
C GLU A 98 -4.13 -6.91 7.77
N ILE A 99 -5.29 -7.52 7.61
CA ILE A 99 -6.40 -6.98 6.83
C ILE A 99 -7.60 -6.87 7.75
N TYR A 100 -8.17 -5.67 7.83
CA TYR A 100 -9.40 -5.40 8.59
C TYR A 100 -10.50 -5.03 7.62
N GLU A 101 -11.66 -5.67 7.74
CA GLU A 101 -12.86 -5.32 6.99
C GLU A 101 -13.92 -4.81 7.98
N ASP A 102 -14.36 -3.55 7.82
CA ASP A 102 -15.29 -2.90 8.73
C ASP A 102 -14.85 -3.05 10.19
N ASP A 103 -13.54 -2.78 10.44
CA ASP A 103 -12.86 -2.82 11.74
C ASP A 103 -12.75 -4.22 12.36
N VAL A 104 -13.00 -5.28 11.60
CA VAL A 104 -12.85 -6.66 12.07
C VAL A 104 -11.66 -7.30 11.35
N LEU A 105 -10.72 -7.83 12.13
CA LEU A 105 -9.55 -8.51 11.58
C LEU A 105 -9.99 -9.76 10.81
N VAL A 106 -9.56 -9.85 9.55
CA VAL A 106 -9.78 -11.03 8.73
C VAL A 106 -8.84 -12.13 9.21
N ASP A 107 -9.38 -13.24 9.68
CA ASP A 107 -8.60 -14.34 10.20
C ASP A 107 -8.02 -15.18 9.07
N GLN A 108 -6.70 -15.18 8.95
CA GLN A 108 -5.98 -15.93 7.95
C GLN A 108 -6.21 -17.45 8.09
N HIS A 109 -6.33 -17.93 9.33
CA HIS A 109 -6.48 -19.36 9.59
C HIS A 109 -7.89 -19.88 9.33
N ALA A 110 -8.89 -19.03 9.43
CA ALA A 110 -10.28 -19.43 9.21
C ALA A 110 -10.61 -19.57 7.72
N ARG A 111 -9.76 -19.06 6.85
CA ARG A 111 -9.94 -19.13 5.40
C ARG A 111 -8.83 -19.97 4.79
N ASN A 112 -9.18 -21.06 4.15
CA ASN A 112 -8.22 -21.98 3.52
C ASN A 112 -7.62 -21.38 2.25
N MET A 113 -7.23 -20.09 2.30
CA MET A 113 -6.58 -19.45 1.16
C MET A 113 -5.50 -18.54 1.65
N ASP A 114 -4.52 -18.31 0.78
CA ASP A 114 -3.44 -17.36 1.03
C ASP A 114 -4.02 -15.96 1.29
N TYR A 115 -3.50 -15.28 2.30
CA TYR A 115 -3.96 -13.96 2.70
C TYR A 115 -3.79 -12.94 1.57
N GLN A 116 -2.69 -13.05 0.81
CA GLN A 116 -2.44 -12.19 -0.34
C GLN A 116 -3.44 -12.47 -1.47
N ASP A 117 -3.76 -13.74 -1.72
CA ASP A 117 -4.76 -14.11 -2.73
C ASP A 117 -6.13 -13.56 -2.34
N TYR A 118 -6.49 -13.66 -1.08
CA TYR A 118 -7.75 -13.08 -0.60
C TYR A 118 -7.80 -11.57 -0.86
N LEU A 119 -6.70 -10.88 -0.56
CA LEU A 119 -6.60 -9.44 -0.78
C LEU A 119 -6.78 -9.09 -2.25
N GLU A 120 -6.05 -9.77 -3.13
CA GLU A 120 -6.11 -9.47 -4.57
C GLU A 120 -7.45 -9.83 -5.19
N THR A 121 -8.04 -10.94 -4.77
CA THR A 121 -9.28 -11.45 -5.38
C THR A 121 -10.51 -10.72 -4.84
N HIS A 122 -10.62 -10.52 -3.54
CA HIS A 122 -11.84 -10.05 -2.89
C HIS A 122 -11.86 -8.55 -2.61
N ILE A 123 -10.70 -7.94 -2.50
CA ILE A 123 -10.60 -6.53 -2.09
C ILE A 123 -10.11 -5.64 -3.23
N ILE A 124 -8.97 -5.95 -3.83
CA ILE A 124 -8.37 -5.14 -4.89
C ILE A 124 -9.05 -5.37 -6.22
N GLY A 125 -9.24 -6.62 -6.60
CA GLY A 125 -9.87 -7.00 -7.87
C GLY A 125 -8.93 -6.96 -9.07
N MET A 126 -7.61 -6.88 -8.83
CA MET A 126 -6.62 -6.92 -9.90
C MET A 126 -5.29 -7.41 -9.35
N ASN A 127 -4.38 -7.85 -10.23
CA ASN A 127 -3.05 -8.29 -9.84
C ASN A 127 -2.04 -7.14 -9.88
N PHE A 128 -0.82 -7.44 -9.40
CA PHE A 128 0.26 -6.46 -9.32
C PHE A 128 0.57 -5.82 -10.68
N ILE A 129 0.67 -6.63 -11.73
CA ILE A 129 1.04 -6.14 -13.05
C ILE A 129 0.00 -5.13 -13.56
N THR A 130 -1.27 -5.46 -13.45
CA THR A 130 -2.35 -4.59 -13.88
C THR A 130 -2.37 -3.27 -13.10
N PHE A 131 -2.21 -3.36 -11.78
CA PHE A 131 -2.19 -2.18 -10.92
C PHE A 131 -1.00 -1.28 -11.25
N ALA A 132 0.18 -1.87 -11.40
CA ALA A 132 1.40 -1.11 -11.70
C ALA A 132 1.29 -0.42 -13.07
N GLN A 133 0.76 -1.09 -14.07
CA GLN A 133 0.55 -0.51 -15.39
C GLN A 133 -0.42 0.67 -15.33
N THR A 134 -1.49 0.55 -14.55
CA THR A 134 -2.47 1.62 -14.38
C THR A 134 -1.81 2.87 -13.78
N ILE A 135 -0.99 2.70 -12.76
CA ILE A 135 -0.27 3.80 -12.13
C ILE A 135 0.73 4.44 -13.10
N ILE A 136 1.49 3.62 -13.85
CA ILE A 136 2.47 4.12 -14.82
C ILE A 136 1.78 4.93 -15.90
N ILE A 137 0.67 4.44 -16.45
CA ILE A 137 -0.09 5.16 -17.47
C ILE A 137 -0.59 6.50 -16.94
N SER A 138 -1.15 6.52 -15.73
CA SER A 138 -1.62 7.75 -15.10
C SER A 138 -0.47 8.74 -14.91
N LYS A 139 0.72 8.25 -14.55
CA LYS A 139 1.91 9.06 -14.34
C LYS A 139 2.41 9.68 -15.64
N THR A 140 2.33 8.96 -16.75
CA THR A 140 2.87 9.44 -18.04
C THR A 140 1.97 10.44 -18.74
N ARG A 141 0.72 10.60 -18.30
CA ARG A 141 -0.19 11.58 -18.87
C ARG A 141 0.13 13.02 -18.45
N TYR A 142 1.01 13.18 -17.52
CA TYR A 142 1.40 14.50 -16.99
C TYR A 142 2.91 14.74 -17.19
#